data_d4db2911609b3e21350185b1cd9d497c
#
_entry.id   d4db2911609b3e21350185b1cd9d497c
#
_cell.length_a   1.000
_cell.length_b   1.000
_cell.length_c   1.000
_cell.angle_alpha   90.00
_cell.angle_beta   90.00
_cell.angle_gamma   90.00
#
_symmetry.space_group_name_H-M   'P 1'
#
loop_
_entity.id
_entity.type
_entity.pdbx_description
1 polymer ?
#
loop_
_entity_poly.entity_id
_entity_poly.type
_entity_poly.pdbx_seq_one_letter_code
_entity_poly.pdbx_strand_id
1 'polypeptide(L)'
;MQTNRMKLLMNMPVISKKIKQHIRQRIMDAFGGNAYEIIVGGAPLNQGIEEFLNSVGVPVTIGYGTTETAPLITFVNYDNYKVGSCGPVVAHMEAKVLSPDPEHIPGELVARGLNVMLGYYKNEEATRAVIDEDGWFHTGDLATMAPSGHFYIK
;
A
#
# COMPACT_ATOMS: atom_id res chain seq x y z
N MET A 1 -8.65 -27.82 17.27
CA MET A 1 -10.12 -27.79 17.50
C MET A 1 -10.69 -26.42 17.90
N GLN A 2 -9.89 -25.39 18.23
CA GLN A 2 -10.40 -24.04 18.54
C GLN A 2 -10.82 -23.21 17.31
N THR A 3 -10.32 -23.52 16.13
CA THR A 3 -10.54 -22.76 14.87
C THR A 3 -11.99 -22.79 14.36
N ASN A 4 -12.72 -23.89 14.54
CA ASN A 4 -14.08 -24.02 14.00
C ASN A 4 -15.14 -23.29 14.85
N ARG A 5 -14.95 -23.21 16.17
CA ARG A 5 -15.86 -22.45 17.06
C ARG A 5 -15.77 -20.96 16.82
N MET A 6 -14.55 -20.44 16.59
CA MET A 6 -14.32 -19.04 16.29
C MET A 6 -14.91 -18.63 14.94
N LYS A 7 -14.76 -19.46 13.90
CA LYS A 7 -15.40 -19.25 12.60
C LYS A 7 -16.93 -19.24 12.68
N LEU A 8 -17.51 -20.13 13.52
CA LEU A 8 -18.98 -20.19 13.69
C LEU A 8 -19.51 -18.95 14.44
N LEU A 9 -18.82 -18.46 15.46
CA LEU A 9 -19.16 -17.25 16.21
C LEU A 9 -19.00 -15.98 15.34
N MET A 10 -18.03 -15.94 14.45
CA MET A 10 -17.82 -14.81 13.53
C MET A 10 -18.90 -14.72 12.44
N ASN A 11 -19.65 -15.79 12.17
CA ASN A 11 -20.75 -15.80 11.21
C ASN A 11 -22.12 -15.38 11.82
N MET A 12 -22.21 -15.16 13.12
CA MET A 12 -23.43 -14.67 13.78
C MET A 12 -23.43 -13.12 13.83
N PRO A 13 -24.37 -12.41 13.16
CA PRO A 13 -24.22 -10.98 12.86
C PRO A 13 -24.06 -10.08 14.08
N VAL A 14 -24.73 -10.35 15.19
CA VAL A 14 -24.65 -9.50 16.40
C VAL A 14 -23.44 -9.84 17.26
N ILE A 15 -23.12 -11.13 17.43
CA ILE A 15 -21.97 -11.59 18.21
C ILE A 15 -20.67 -11.23 17.48
N SER A 16 -20.66 -11.38 16.14
CA SER A 16 -19.52 -11.01 15.33
C SER A 16 -19.17 -9.52 15.44
N LYS A 17 -20.14 -8.62 15.49
CA LYS A 17 -19.90 -7.19 15.62
C LYS A 17 -19.21 -6.83 16.94
N LYS A 18 -19.71 -7.38 18.08
CA LYS A 18 -19.11 -7.14 19.41
C LYS A 18 -17.68 -7.72 19.51
N ILE A 19 -17.46 -8.91 18.97
CA ILE A 19 -16.14 -9.55 18.97
C ILE A 19 -15.16 -8.73 18.11
N LYS A 20 -15.57 -8.31 16.92
CA LYS A 20 -14.74 -7.46 16.04
C LYS A 20 -14.39 -6.13 16.71
N GLN A 21 -15.36 -5.47 17.34
CA GLN A 21 -15.13 -4.23 18.08
C GLN A 21 -14.15 -4.43 19.25
N HIS A 22 -14.27 -5.52 20.00
CA HIS A 22 -13.34 -5.83 21.09
C HIS A 22 -11.92 -6.09 20.57
N ILE A 23 -11.78 -6.86 19.48
CA ILE A 23 -10.47 -7.11 18.84
C ILE A 23 -9.88 -5.79 18.31
N ARG A 24 -10.68 -4.99 17.59
CA ARG A 24 -10.27 -3.67 17.12
C ARG A 24 -9.76 -2.81 18.27
N GLN A 25 -10.53 -2.72 19.37
CA GLN A 25 -10.16 -1.90 20.52
C GLN A 25 -8.82 -2.35 21.12
N ARG A 26 -8.61 -3.64 21.32
CA ARG A 26 -7.33 -4.16 21.85
C ARG A 26 -6.15 -3.85 20.92
N ILE A 27 -6.34 -3.90 19.60
CA ILE A 27 -5.31 -3.54 18.64
C ILE A 27 -5.03 -2.03 18.74
N MET A 28 -6.07 -1.20 18.73
CA MET A 28 -5.93 0.26 18.84
C MET A 28 -5.28 0.67 20.15
N ASP A 29 -5.59 0.01 21.27
CA ASP A 29 -4.98 0.25 22.58
C ASP A 29 -3.46 -0.01 22.55
N ALA A 30 -3.01 -1.03 21.81
CA ALA A 30 -1.59 -1.29 21.62
C ALA A 30 -0.86 -0.16 20.86
N PHE A 31 -1.59 0.65 20.07
CA PHE A 31 -1.12 1.88 19.43
C PHE A 31 -1.48 3.15 20.21
N GLY A 32 -1.73 3.02 21.52
CA GLY A 32 -2.04 4.16 22.39
C GLY A 32 -3.51 4.60 22.42
N GLY A 33 -4.39 3.87 21.77
CA GLY A 33 -5.85 4.07 21.81
C GLY A 33 -6.40 5.22 20.96
N ASN A 34 -5.55 6.15 20.52
CA ASN A 34 -5.93 7.38 19.80
C ASN A 34 -5.40 7.47 18.37
N ALA A 35 -4.83 6.38 17.83
CA ALA A 35 -4.38 6.38 16.44
C ALA A 35 -5.56 6.57 15.50
N TYR A 36 -5.50 7.59 14.64
CA TYR A 36 -6.51 7.87 13.63
C TYR A 36 -6.38 6.90 12.45
N GLU A 37 -5.16 6.67 12.00
CA GLU A 37 -4.80 5.81 10.89
C GLU A 37 -3.43 5.16 11.14
N ILE A 38 -3.25 3.93 10.66
CA ILE A 38 -1.98 3.20 10.72
C ILE A 38 -1.52 2.98 9.28
N ILE A 39 -0.43 3.66 8.91
CA ILE A 39 0.14 3.58 7.57
C ILE A 39 1.29 2.58 7.58
N VAL A 40 1.20 1.58 6.74
CA VAL A 40 2.25 0.57 6.54
C VAL A 40 2.98 0.85 5.24
N GLY A 41 4.31 0.87 5.28
CA GLY A 41 5.16 1.09 4.11
C GLY A 41 6.55 0.51 4.30
N GLY A 42 7.35 0.48 3.25
CA GLY A 42 8.74 0.00 3.25
C GLY A 42 8.91 -1.52 3.19
N ALA A 43 7.84 -2.30 3.42
CA ALA A 43 7.82 -3.74 3.22
C ALA A 43 6.38 -4.23 3.00
N PRO A 44 6.19 -5.35 2.27
CA PRO A 44 4.86 -5.89 2.05
C PRO A 44 4.26 -6.42 3.37
N LEU A 45 3.02 -6.01 3.66
CA LEU A 45 2.25 -6.60 4.75
C LEU A 45 1.74 -7.99 4.32
N ASN A 46 1.78 -8.96 5.23
CA ASN A 46 1.19 -10.26 4.95
C ASN A 46 -0.30 -10.12 4.64
N GLN A 47 -0.74 -10.65 3.49
CA GLN A 47 -2.10 -10.50 2.99
C GLN A 47 -3.17 -10.98 4.00
N GLY A 48 -2.94 -12.11 4.66
CA GLY A 48 -3.90 -12.62 5.67
C GLY A 48 -4.02 -11.71 6.89
N ILE A 49 -2.94 -11.02 7.27
CA ILE A 49 -2.95 -10.01 8.33
C ILE A 49 -3.71 -8.77 7.87
N GLU A 50 -3.46 -8.30 6.67
CA GLU A 50 -4.13 -7.15 6.06
C GLU A 50 -5.65 -7.37 5.99
N GLU A 51 -6.08 -8.50 5.41
CA GLU A 51 -7.49 -8.91 5.34
C GLU A 51 -8.14 -8.99 6.72
N PHE A 52 -7.42 -9.55 7.70
CA PHE A 52 -7.89 -9.63 9.07
C PHE A 52 -8.08 -8.24 9.70
N LEU A 53 -7.09 -7.35 9.63
CA LEU A 53 -7.16 -6.00 10.18
C LEU A 53 -8.32 -5.22 9.57
N ASN A 54 -8.47 -5.29 8.25
CA ASN A 54 -9.58 -4.68 7.54
C ASN A 54 -10.92 -5.27 8.00
N SER A 55 -11.02 -6.61 8.12
CA SER A 55 -12.25 -7.30 8.53
C SER A 55 -12.75 -6.91 9.92
N VAL A 56 -11.85 -6.52 10.82
CA VAL A 56 -12.19 -6.05 12.19
C VAL A 56 -12.28 -4.54 12.30
N GLY A 57 -12.03 -3.82 11.20
CA GLY A 57 -12.18 -2.37 11.11
C GLY A 57 -11.03 -1.57 11.74
N VAL A 58 -9.83 -2.14 11.83
CA VAL A 58 -8.62 -1.37 12.19
C VAL A 58 -8.27 -0.46 11.01
N PRO A 59 -8.05 0.86 11.24
CA PRO A 59 -7.80 1.82 10.17
C PRO A 59 -6.36 1.70 9.66
N VAL A 60 -6.11 0.64 8.89
CA VAL A 60 -4.82 0.33 8.26
C VAL A 60 -4.89 0.62 6.77
N THR A 61 -3.88 1.30 6.25
CA THR A 61 -3.63 1.49 4.83
C THR A 61 -2.20 1.14 4.49
N ILE A 62 -1.95 0.83 3.22
CA ILE A 62 -0.60 0.57 2.71
C ILE A 62 -0.27 1.66 1.71
N GLY A 63 0.89 2.29 1.90
CA GLY A 63 1.51 3.17 0.93
C GLY A 63 2.74 2.51 0.31
N TYR A 64 3.05 2.87 -0.92
CA TYR A 64 4.25 2.42 -1.61
C TYR A 64 5.11 3.61 -2.04
N GLY A 65 6.40 3.42 -1.96
CA GLY A 65 7.41 4.34 -2.43
C GLY A 65 8.81 3.91 -2.03
N THR A 66 9.78 4.72 -2.40
CA THR A 66 11.20 4.45 -2.24
C THR A 66 11.90 5.63 -1.59
N THR A 67 13.12 5.45 -1.11
CA THR A 67 13.95 6.55 -0.59
C THR A 67 14.15 7.64 -1.65
N GLU A 68 14.28 7.25 -2.90
CA GLU A 68 14.45 8.11 -4.07
C GLU A 68 13.24 8.98 -4.37
N THR A 69 12.08 8.70 -3.76
CA THR A 69 10.82 9.43 -3.97
C THR A 69 10.29 10.14 -2.72
N ALA A 70 11.09 10.28 -1.67
CA ALA A 70 10.90 11.07 -0.45
C ALA A 70 9.57 10.94 0.33
N PRO A 71 9.09 9.83 0.72
CA PRO A 71 9.28 8.46 0.23
C PRO A 71 8.12 7.95 -0.64
N LEU A 72 6.99 8.68 -0.80
CA LEU A 72 5.72 8.14 -1.33
C LEU A 72 5.54 8.35 -2.83
N ILE A 73 5.15 7.28 -3.52
CA ILE A 73 4.63 7.30 -4.89
C ILE A 73 3.12 7.13 -4.87
N THR A 74 2.61 6.16 -4.10
CA THR A 74 1.17 5.87 -4.02
C THR A 74 0.70 5.79 -2.58
N PHE A 75 -0.53 6.27 -2.35
CA PHE A 75 -1.18 6.28 -1.04
C PHE A 75 -2.66 6.59 -1.17
N VAL A 76 -3.46 6.10 -0.25
CA VAL A 76 -4.85 6.50 -0.06
C VAL A 76 -5.23 6.38 1.43
N ASN A 77 -6.08 7.27 1.90
CA ASN A 77 -6.63 7.22 3.26
C ASN A 77 -7.45 5.96 3.46
N TYR A 78 -7.49 5.47 4.69
CA TYR A 78 -8.21 4.26 5.10
C TYR A 78 -9.65 4.19 4.56
N ASP A 79 -10.40 5.28 4.55
CA ASP A 79 -11.80 5.30 4.09
C ASP A 79 -11.98 4.88 2.62
N ASN A 80 -10.94 5.04 1.81
CA ASN A 80 -10.92 4.69 0.38
C ASN A 80 -9.96 3.54 0.07
N TYR A 81 -9.41 2.90 1.11
CA TYR A 81 -8.44 1.83 0.98
C TYR A 81 -9.07 0.57 0.37
N LYS A 82 -8.32 -0.08 -0.51
CA LYS A 82 -8.67 -1.37 -1.10
C LYS A 82 -7.60 -2.39 -0.72
N VAL A 83 -8.02 -3.46 -0.06
CA VAL A 83 -7.13 -4.56 0.37
C VAL A 83 -6.28 -5.06 -0.80
N GLY A 84 -4.99 -5.20 -0.53
CA GLY A 84 -3.97 -5.61 -1.51
C GLY A 84 -3.43 -4.49 -2.39
N SER A 85 -3.99 -3.26 -2.33
CA SER A 85 -3.49 -2.12 -3.09
C SER A 85 -2.61 -1.20 -2.25
N CYS A 86 -1.78 -0.42 -2.93
CA CYS A 86 -1.02 0.67 -2.31
C CYS A 86 -1.65 2.06 -2.58
N GLY A 87 -2.91 2.08 -3.06
CA GLY A 87 -3.60 3.32 -3.41
C GLY A 87 -3.25 3.86 -4.81
N PRO A 88 -3.84 5.00 -5.18
CA PRO A 88 -3.50 5.76 -6.39
C PRO A 88 -2.22 6.57 -6.17
N VAL A 89 -1.70 7.16 -7.26
CA VAL A 89 -0.56 8.07 -7.19
C VAL A 89 -0.89 9.29 -6.31
N VAL A 90 0.10 9.74 -5.52
CA VAL A 90 -0.06 10.92 -4.67
C VAL A 90 -0.05 12.22 -5.48
N ALA A 91 -0.55 13.30 -4.89
CA ALA A 91 -0.56 14.63 -5.52
C ALA A 91 0.85 15.07 -5.94
N HIS A 92 0.94 15.78 -7.07
CA HIS A 92 2.19 16.30 -7.66
C HIS A 92 3.17 15.22 -8.17
N MET A 93 2.69 13.98 -8.29
CA MET A 93 3.40 12.86 -8.92
C MET A 93 2.65 12.34 -10.13
N GLU A 94 3.41 11.75 -11.03
CA GLU A 94 2.92 10.89 -12.10
C GLU A 94 3.48 9.48 -11.87
N ALA A 95 2.69 8.47 -12.11
CA ALA A 95 3.15 7.08 -12.09
C ALA A 95 2.45 6.27 -13.17
N LYS A 96 3.16 5.32 -13.74
CA LYS A 96 2.62 4.39 -14.75
C LYS A 96 3.30 3.03 -14.62
N VAL A 97 2.62 2.01 -15.11
CA VAL A 97 3.16 0.66 -15.25
C VAL A 97 3.60 0.47 -16.71
N LEU A 98 4.84 0.11 -16.93
CA LEU A 98 5.38 -0.19 -18.27
C LEU A 98 4.91 -1.58 -18.70
N SER A 99 3.67 -1.65 -19.17
CA SER A 99 3.01 -2.87 -19.62
C SER A 99 2.08 -2.58 -20.79
N PRO A 100 1.91 -3.53 -21.74
CA PRO A 100 0.90 -3.41 -22.79
C PRO A 100 -0.54 -3.52 -22.26
N ASP A 101 -0.72 -4.13 -21.08
CA ASP A 101 -1.98 -4.23 -20.36
C ASP A 101 -1.72 -4.08 -18.86
N PRO A 102 -1.65 -2.83 -18.34
CA PRO A 102 -1.30 -2.57 -16.94
C PRO A 102 -2.26 -3.19 -15.91
N GLU A 103 -3.48 -3.51 -16.32
CA GLU A 103 -4.46 -4.13 -15.42
C GLU A 103 -4.17 -5.61 -15.16
N HIS A 104 -3.72 -6.35 -16.19
CA HIS A 104 -3.61 -7.80 -16.12
C HIS A 104 -2.17 -8.31 -16.21
N ILE A 105 -1.29 -7.56 -16.86
CA ILE A 105 0.11 -7.94 -17.09
C ILE A 105 1.01 -7.04 -16.24
N PRO A 106 1.69 -7.58 -15.21
CA PRO A 106 2.64 -6.80 -14.43
C PRO A 106 3.75 -6.21 -15.32
N GLY A 107 4.10 -4.97 -15.04
CA GLY A 107 5.22 -4.27 -15.66
C GLY A 107 5.96 -3.43 -14.62
N GLU A 108 7.10 -2.88 -14.98
CA GLU A 108 7.84 -2.00 -14.10
C GLU A 108 7.03 -0.76 -13.76
N LEU A 109 6.96 -0.41 -12.47
CA LEU A 109 6.41 0.85 -12.01
C LEU A 109 7.46 1.95 -12.19
N VAL A 110 7.11 2.98 -12.94
CA VAL A 110 7.93 4.18 -13.06
C VAL A 110 7.17 5.40 -12.55
N ALA A 111 7.91 6.33 -11.97
CA ALA A 111 7.33 7.52 -11.34
C ALA A 111 8.10 8.79 -11.73
N ARG A 112 7.38 9.92 -11.78
CA ARG A 112 7.93 11.23 -12.05
C ARG A 112 7.23 12.27 -11.18
N GLY A 113 7.97 13.24 -10.62
CA GLY A 113 7.39 14.29 -9.82
C GLY A 113 8.40 15.06 -8.98
N LEU A 114 7.89 16.03 -8.22
CA LEU A 114 8.72 16.96 -7.46
C LEU A 114 9.46 16.32 -6.28
N ASN A 115 9.04 15.15 -5.85
CA ASN A 115 9.65 14.39 -4.76
C ASN A 115 10.63 13.30 -5.24
N VAL A 116 10.82 13.15 -6.55
CA VAL A 116 11.91 12.32 -7.08
C VAL A 116 13.24 12.99 -6.79
N MET A 117 14.21 12.22 -6.31
CA MET A 117 15.56 12.68 -6.01
C MET A 117 16.23 13.34 -7.23
N LEU A 118 17.17 14.24 -7.00
CA LEU A 118 18.01 14.81 -8.05
C LEU A 118 19.06 13.81 -8.57
N GLY A 119 19.37 12.79 -7.81
CA GLY A 119 20.32 11.74 -8.14
C GLY A 119 21.09 11.23 -6.93
N TYR A 120 21.88 10.20 -7.13
CA TYR A 120 22.78 9.65 -6.13
C TYR A 120 24.03 10.55 -5.99
N TYR A 121 24.39 10.86 -4.75
CA TYR A 121 25.51 11.74 -4.46
C TYR A 121 26.83 11.24 -5.07
N LYS A 122 27.43 12.08 -5.93
CA LYS A 122 28.69 11.79 -6.65
C LYS A 122 28.66 10.46 -7.45
N ASN A 123 27.49 10.04 -7.91
CA ASN A 123 27.33 8.82 -8.69
C ASN A 123 26.36 9.05 -9.85
N GLU A 124 26.84 9.73 -10.88
CA GLU A 124 26.04 10.03 -12.07
C GLU A 124 25.66 8.76 -12.85
N GLU A 125 26.55 7.74 -12.88
CA GLU A 125 26.28 6.50 -13.56
C GLU A 125 25.07 5.78 -12.97
N ALA A 126 25.02 5.62 -11.63
CA ALA A 126 23.88 5.03 -10.95
C ALA A 126 22.62 5.91 -11.11
N THR A 127 22.76 7.23 -11.15
CA THR A 127 21.63 8.14 -11.35
C THR A 127 21.02 7.94 -12.74
N ARG A 128 21.84 7.90 -13.79
CA ARG A 128 21.40 7.70 -15.18
C ARG A 128 20.82 6.28 -15.41
N ALA A 129 21.21 5.33 -14.58
CA ALA A 129 20.67 3.97 -14.65
C ALA A 129 19.22 3.88 -14.15
N VAL A 130 18.76 4.83 -13.32
CA VAL A 130 17.43 4.79 -12.71
C VAL A 130 16.54 6.00 -13.03
N ILE A 131 17.11 7.09 -13.57
CA ILE A 131 16.33 8.25 -14.04
C ILE A 131 16.62 8.43 -15.52
N ASP A 132 15.58 8.27 -16.35
CA ASP A 132 15.69 8.41 -17.79
C ASP A 132 15.73 9.88 -18.26
N GLU A 133 15.93 10.09 -19.57
CA GLU A 133 16.03 11.43 -20.19
C GLU A 133 14.73 12.24 -20.09
N ASP A 134 13.58 11.58 -19.93
CA ASP A 134 12.25 12.18 -19.74
C ASP A 134 11.95 12.46 -18.26
N GLY A 135 12.86 12.14 -17.34
CA GLY A 135 12.76 12.34 -15.91
C GLY A 135 11.90 11.27 -15.19
N TRP A 136 11.68 10.11 -15.80
CA TRP A 136 11.05 8.98 -15.12
C TRP A 136 12.06 8.24 -14.28
N PHE A 137 11.71 8.06 -13.00
CA PHE A 137 12.45 7.19 -12.09
C PHE A 137 11.95 5.75 -12.24
N HIS A 138 12.85 4.86 -12.56
CA HIS A 138 12.65 3.43 -12.68
C HIS A 138 12.80 2.79 -11.31
N THR A 139 11.70 2.29 -10.74
CA THR A 139 11.72 1.74 -9.38
C THR A 139 12.36 0.36 -9.30
N GLY A 140 12.39 -0.39 -10.39
CA GLY A 140 12.77 -1.79 -10.44
C GLY A 140 11.68 -2.74 -9.90
N ASP A 141 10.59 -2.22 -9.37
CA ASP A 141 9.49 -3.01 -8.82
C ASP A 141 8.40 -3.26 -9.86
N LEU A 142 7.82 -4.45 -9.84
CA LEU A 142 6.69 -4.80 -10.69
C LEU A 142 5.37 -4.42 -10.06
N ALA A 143 4.45 -3.91 -10.87
CA ALA A 143 3.11 -3.56 -10.44
C ALA A 143 2.06 -3.85 -11.51
N THR A 144 0.79 -3.89 -11.08
CA THR A 144 -0.38 -3.73 -11.93
C THR A 144 -1.16 -2.49 -11.48
N MET A 145 -1.98 -1.92 -12.37
CA MET A 145 -2.80 -0.74 -12.08
C MET A 145 -4.24 -1.00 -12.50
N ALA A 146 -5.15 -0.96 -11.52
CA ALA A 146 -6.58 -1.09 -11.81
C ALA A 146 -7.12 0.17 -12.54
N PRO A 147 -8.26 0.07 -13.26
CA PRO A 147 -8.93 1.21 -13.90
C PRO A 147 -9.27 2.36 -12.94
N SER A 148 -9.40 2.06 -11.65
CA SER A 148 -9.60 3.05 -10.58
C SER A 148 -8.33 3.83 -10.20
N GLY A 149 -7.19 3.59 -10.87
CA GLY A 149 -5.91 4.22 -10.56
C GLY A 149 -5.16 3.62 -9.36
N HIS A 150 -5.67 2.54 -8.73
CA HIS A 150 -4.98 1.88 -7.62
C HIS A 150 -3.88 0.96 -8.14
N PHE A 151 -2.70 1.07 -7.53
CA PHE A 151 -1.54 0.23 -7.84
C PHE A 151 -1.46 -0.98 -6.91
N TYR A 152 -0.98 -2.09 -7.44
CA TYR A 152 -0.77 -3.38 -6.76
C TYR A 152 0.65 -3.84 -7.03
N ILE A 153 1.53 -3.77 -6.04
CA ILE A 153 2.92 -4.22 -6.13
C ILE A 153 2.97 -5.76 -6.14
N LYS A 154 3.89 -6.35 -6.90
CA LYS A 154 3.97 -7.79 -7.16
C LYS A 154 5.27 -8.40 -6.63
#